data_a70020c24b54a78b2dd3c2f8fa5d6b39
#
_entry.id   a70020c24b54a78b2dd3c2f8fa5d6b39
#
_cell.length_a   1.000
_cell.length_b   1.000
_cell.length_c   1.000
_cell.angle_alpha   90.00
_cell.angle_beta   90.00
_cell.angle_gamma   90.00
#
_symmetry.space_group_name_H-M   'P 1'
#
loop_
_entity.id
_entity.type
_entity.pdbx_description
1 polymer ?
#
loop_
_entity_poly.entity_id
_entity_poly.type
_entity_poly.pdbx_seq_one_letter_code
_entity_poly.pdbx_strand_id
1 'polypeptide(L)'
;MFKTKEALIPYLLLAAALAGGLLWHESEMVPGLGRTVTSGQIAVGGPYALTDQDGRPRASSDFHGKYQLVYFGYTFCPDVCPTTLAVMAAALDKMGVDQNRIVPVFITIDPERDSPAVLKKYLAAFGPRFVGLTGAPQQIAQVEKEFRVYAKKQPMAGGNYGMDHSSVMYLMGPDGKLVGFYDEAIQPEDLAKDLKKKI
;
A
#
# COMPACT_ATOMS: atom_id res chain seq x y z
N MET A 1 27.90 -12.59 -76.89
CA MET A 1 26.57 -12.44 -76.30
C MET A 1 26.37 -13.54 -75.29
N PHE A 2 25.92 -13.25 -74.06
CA PHE A 2 25.75 -14.12 -72.89
C PHE A 2 26.94 -14.27 -71.91
N LYS A 3 27.19 -13.20 -71.10
CA LYS A 3 27.97 -13.30 -69.87
C LYS A 3 27.35 -12.51 -68.67
N THR A 4 26.06 -12.33 -68.67
CA THR A 4 25.39 -11.46 -67.64
C THR A 4 24.57 -12.22 -66.61
N LYS A 5 24.40 -13.57 -66.73
CA LYS A 5 23.59 -14.31 -65.77
C LYS A 5 24.37 -14.82 -64.55
N GLU A 6 25.67 -15.00 -64.65
CA GLU A 6 26.49 -15.50 -63.55
C GLU A 6 26.83 -14.41 -62.51
N ALA A 7 26.81 -13.14 -62.89
CA ALA A 7 27.13 -12.05 -62.01
C ALA A 7 25.97 -11.65 -61.03
N LEU A 8 24.75 -12.10 -61.33
CA LEU A 8 23.56 -11.75 -60.50
C LEU A 8 23.34 -12.73 -59.34
N ILE A 9 23.87 -13.96 -59.42
CA ILE A 9 23.66 -14.97 -58.39
C ILE A 9 24.22 -14.57 -57.02
N PRO A 10 25.44 -14.01 -56.89
CA PRO A 10 25.96 -13.60 -55.59
C PRO A 10 25.16 -12.45 -54.93
N TYR A 11 24.59 -11.53 -55.73
CA TYR A 11 23.78 -10.45 -55.20
C TYR A 11 22.41 -10.92 -54.71
N LEU A 12 21.81 -11.89 -55.38
CA LEU A 12 20.57 -12.52 -54.95
C LEU A 12 20.75 -13.33 -53.66
N LEU A 13 21.86 -14.02 -53.50
CA LEU A 13 22.18 -14.78 -52.27
C LEU A 13 22.48 -13.80 -51.10
N LEU A 14 23.14 -12.69 -51.35
CA LEU A 14 23.40 -11.69 -50.35
C LEU A 14 22.08 -10.97 -49.90
N ALA A 15 21.20 -10.66 -50.85
CA ALA A 15 19.88 -10.12 -50.55
C ALA A 15 18.99 -11.07 -49.74
N ALA A 16 19.02 -12.36 -50.08
CA ALA A 16 18.29 -13.40 -49.35
C ALA A 16 18.85 -13.59 -47.90
N ALA A 17 20.15 -13.52 -47.72
CA ALA A 17 20.79 -13.61 -46.40
C ALA A 17 20.46 -12.37 -45.53
N LEU A 18 20.43 -11.16 -46.14
CA LEU A 18 20.04 -9.93 -45.42
C LEU A 18 18.54 -9.93 -45.08
N ALA A 19 17.68 -10.38 -45.97
CA ALA A 19 16.24 -10.52 -45.68
C ALA A 19 15.95 -11.59 -44.62
N GLY A 20 16.65 -12.71 -44.68
CA GLY A 20 16.55 -13.76 -43.66
C GLY A 20 17.07 -13.30 -42.29
N GLY A 21 18.16 -12.54 -42.26
CA GLY A 21 18.70 -11.95 -41.04
C GLY A 21 17.77 -10.91 -40.41
N LEU A 22 17.11 -10.10 -41.23
CA LEU A 22 16.10 -9.12 -40.77
C LEU A 22 14.84 -9.80 -40.22
N LEU A 23 14.37 -10.88 -40.87
CA LEU A 23 13.22 -11.66 -40.39
C LEU A 23 13.57 -12.47 -39.13
N TRP A 24 14.83 -12.83 -38.92
CA TRP A 24 15.26 -13.55 -37.74
C TRP A 24 15.47 -12.56 -36.54
N HIS A 25 15.88 -11.31 -36.82
CA HIS A 25 16.02 -10.31 -35.79
C HIS A 25 14.67 -9.83 -35.22
N GLU A 26 13.59 -9.92 -36.00
CA GLU A 26 12.25 -9.64 -35.47
C GLU A 26 11.64 -10.80 -34.67
N SER A 27 12.15 -12.02 -34.83
CA SER A 27 11.68 -13.18 -34.06
C SER A 27 12.38 -13.36 -32.69
N GLU A 28 13.43 -12.60 -32.41
CA GLU A 28 13.99 -12.45 -31.05
C GLU A 28 13.38 -11.27 -30.28
N MET A 29 12.15 -10.90 -30.56
CA MET A 29 11.35 -10.09 -29.67
C MET A 29 11.08 -10.95 -28.43
N VAL A 30 11.85 -10.69 -27.38
CA VAL A 30 11.91 -11.38 -26.09
C VAL A 30 10.50 -11.84 -25.67
N PRO A 31 10.19 -13.15 -25.62
CA PRO A 31 8.96 -13.61 -25.01
C PRO A 31 9.16 -13.54 -23.49
N GLY A 32 8.95 -12.37 -22.92
CA GLY A 32 9.20 -12.17 -21.51
C GLY A 32 8.56 -10.93 -20.90
N LEU A 33 8.11 -9.98 -21.71
CA LEU A 33 7.46 -8.75 -21.23
C LEU A 33 5.93 -8.78 -21.36
N GLY A 34 5.38 -9.89 -21.75
CA GLY A 34 3.95 -10.20 -21.72
C GLY A 34 3.62 -11.23 -20.64
N ARG A 35 4.34 -11.22 -19.52
CA ARG A 35 3.81 -11.81 -18.32
C ARG A 35 2.64 -10.93 -17.92
N THR A 36 1.44 -11.24 -18.42
CA THR A 36 0.25 -11.05 -17.62
C THR A 36 0.60 -11.73 -16.30
N VAL A 37 1.04 -10.93 -15.33
CA VAL A 37 0.86 -11.28 -13.95
C VAL A 37 -0.65 -11.40 -13.89
N THR A 38 -1.16 -12.63 -14.12
CA THR A 38 -2.45 -13.02 -13.60
C THR A 38 -2.29 -12.59 -12.15
N SER A 39 -2.96 -11.51 -11.78
CA SER A 39 -2.95 -11.00 -10.43
C SER A 39 -3.53 -12.13 -9.58
N GLY A 40 -2.68 -13.03 -9.12
CA GLY A 40 -2.89 -13.63 -7.85
C GLY A 40 -3.03 -12.41 -6.96
N GLN A 41 -4.28 -11.99 -6.69
CA GLN A 41 -4.55 -10.84 -5.85
C GLN A 41 -3.79 -11.16 -4.58
N ILE A 42 -2.69 -10.43 -4.36
CA ILE A 42 -1.97 -10.54 -3.11
C ILE A 42 -3.02 -10.09 -2.10
N ALA A 43 -3.63 -11.05 -1.40
CA ALA A 43 -4.62 -10.75 -0.40
C ALA A 43 -3.93 -9.90 0.66
N VAL A 44 -4.35 -8.66 0.76
CA VAL A 44 -3.94 -7.70 1.81
C VAL A 44 -5.19 -7.36 2.58
N GLY A 45 -5.09 -7.43 3.91
CA GLY A 45 -6.22 -7.33 4.80
C GLY A 45 -6.83 -8.70 5.10
N GLY A 46 -7.60 -8.76 6.15
CA GLY A 46 -8.24 -9.97 6.65
C GLY A 46 -9.07 -9.71 7.89
N PRO A 47 -9.73 -10.72 8.45
CA PRO A 47 -10.50 -10.56 9.66
C PRO A 47 -9.58 -10.31 10.87
N TYR A 48 -9.95 -9.33 11.69
CA TYR A 48 -9.30 -9.05 12.97
C TYR A 48 -10.32 -8.72 14.05
N ALA A 49 -9.91 -8.90 15.30
CA ALA A 49 -10.64 -8.45 16.49
C ALA A 49 -9.63 -7.75 17.40
N LEU A 50 -9.81 -6.45 17.59
CA LEU A 50 -8.92 -5.57 18.36
C LEU A 50 -9.73 -4.77 19.39
N THR A 51 -9.11 -3.83 20.07
CA THR A 51 -9.73 -2.92 21.03
C THR A 51 -9.54 -1.48 20.55
N ASP A 52 -10.61 -0.67 20.55
CA ASP A 52 -10.51 0.72 20.14
C ASP A 52 -9.96 1.63 21.27
N GLN A 53 -9.73 2.88 20.95
CA GLN A 53 -9.23 3.90 21.92
C GLN A 53 -10.20 4.19 23.07
N ASP A 54 -11.44 3.75 23.00
CA ASP A 54 -12.44 3.85 24.09
C ASP A 54 -12.53 2.57 24.92
N GLY A 55 -11.67 1.57 24.64
CA GLY A 55 -11.65 0.28 25.31
C GLY A 55 -12.73 -0.69 24.85
N ARG A 56 -13.39 -0.44 23.69
CA ARG A 56 -14.46 -1.27 23.15
C ARG A 56 -13.90 -2.31 22.17
N PRO A 57 -14.40 -3.54 22.17
CA PRO A 57 -14.07 -4.50 21.12
C PRO A 57 -14.43 -3.98 19.73
N ARG A 58 -13.54 -4.19 18.75
CA ARG A 58 -13.74 -3.83 17.33
C ARG A 58 -13.30 -4.97 16.44
N ALA A 59 -14.21 -5.42 15.60
CA ALA A 59 -13.90 -6.36 14.53
C ALA A 59 -13.75 -5.62 13.19
N SER A 60 -13.04 -6.22 12.25
CA SER A 60 -12.92 -5.70 10.88
C SER A 60 -14.30 -5.55 10.21
N SER A 61 -15.27 -6.40 10.56
CA SER A 61 -16.64 -6.34 10.08
C SER A 61 -17.42 -5.09 10.51
N ASP A 62 -17.01 -4.42 11.59
CA ASP A 62 -17.67 -3.20 12.08
C ASP A 62 -17.50 -2.03 11.12
N PHE A 63 -16.58 -2.15 10.17
CA PHE A 63 -16.29 -1.15 9.16
C PHE A 63 -16.94 -1.46 7.80
N HIS A 64 -17.66 -2.59 7.67
CA HIS A 64 -18.33 -2.93 6.42
C HIS A 64 -19.34 -1.84 6.00
N GLY A 65 -19.45 -1.61 4.70
CA GLY A 65 -20.26 -0.54 4.13
C GLY A 65 -19.57 0.82 4.04
N LYS A 66 -18.36 0.97 4.63
CA LYS A 66 -17.53 2.16 4.53
C LYS A 66 -16.12 1.81 4.01
N TYR A 67 -15.51 2.77 3.36
CA TYR A 67 -14.09 2.68 3.09
C TYR A 67 -13.29 2.89 4.37
N GLN A 68 -12.12 2.28 4.45
CA GLN A 68 -11.18 2.48 5.55
C GLN A 68 -9.85 2.97 4.98
N LEU A 69 -9.32 4.06 5.50
CA LEU A 69 -7.94 4.46 5.25
C LEU A 69 -7.11 4.03 6.45
N VAL A 70 -6.44 2.87 6.32
CA VAL A 70 -5.72 2.19 7.40
C VAL A 70 -4.25 2.55 7.38
N TYR A 71 -3.71 2.93 8.51
CA TYR A 71 -2.29 3.17 8.71
C TYR A 71 -1.77 2.43 9.95
N PHE A 72 -0.63 1.77 9.80
CA PHE A 72 0.07 1.09 10.89
C PHE A 72 1.20 1.97 11.40
N GLY A 73 1.26 2.17 12.71
CA GLY A 73 2.26 3.03 13.33
C GLY A 73 2.29 2.86 14.85
N TYR A 74 2.98 3.76 15.53
CA TYR A 74 3.06 3.76 16.99
C TYR A 74 3.17 5.18 17.54
N THR A 75 2.67 5.41 18.75
CA THR A 75 2.56 6.76 19.30
C THR A 75 3.91 7.38 19.70
N PHE A 76 4.92 6.57 19.93
CA PHE A 76 6.27 7.01 20.27
C PHE A 76 7.14 7.34 19.03
N CYS A 77 6.56 7.30 17.83
CA CYS A 77 7.25 7.69 16.59
C CYS A 77 7.46 9.22 16.57
N PRO A 78 8.72 9.68 16.40
CA PRO A 78 8.99 11.12 16.53
C PRO A 78 8.61 11.95 15.30
N ASP A 79 8.40 11.33 14.13
CA ASP A 79 8.30 12.07 12.86
C ASP A 79 7.29 11.45 11.87
N VAL A 80 7.56 10.29 11.31
CA VAL A 80 6.79 9.75 10.18
C VAL A 80 5.31 9.52 10.53
N CYS A 81 5.01 8.93 11.69
CA CYS A 81 3.63 8.61 12.06
C CYS A 81 2.76 9.86 12.25
N PRO A 82 3.17 10.89 13.04
CA PRO A 82 2.35 12.10 13.16
C PRO A 82 2.22 12.85 11.84
N THR A 83 3.26 12.87 11.00
CA THR A 83 3.20 13.50 9.67
C THR A 83 2.20 12.79 8.77
N THR A 84 2.22 11.46 8.70
CA THR A 84 1.26 10.68 7.90
C THR A 84 -0.18 10.87 8.38
N LEU A 85 -0.42 10.86 9.69
CA LEU A 85 -1.76 11.12 10.25
C LEU A 85 -2.27 12.54 9.93
N ALA A 86 -1.38 13.54 9.94
CA ALA A 86 -1.72 14.90 9.53
C ALA A 86 -2.08 14.96 8.03
N VAL A 87 -1.35 14.26 7.17
CA VAL A 87 -1.66 14.13 5.74
C VAL A 87 -3.04 13.48 5.54
N MET A 88 -3.33 12.39 6.25
CA MET A 88 -4.64 11.73 6.21
C MET A 88 -5.76 12.69 6.63
N ALA A 89 -5.60 13.40 7.75
CA ALA A 89 -6.58 14.36 8.24
C ALA A 89 -6.85 15.46 7.22
N ALA A 90 -5.78 16.09 6.71
CA ALA A 90 -5.87 17.18 5.74
C ALA A 90 -6.49 16.71 4.40
N ALA A 91 -6.17 15.50 3.93
CA ALA A 91 -6.77 14.94 2.72
C ALA A 91 -8.27 14.71 2.90
N LEU A 92 -8.69 14.15 4.03
CA LEU A 92 -10.10 13.93 4.32
C LEU A 92 -10.87 15.26 4.43
N ASP A 93 -10.29 16.31 5.05
CA ASP A 93 -10.92 17.64 5.10
C ASP A 93 -11.14 18.23 3.70
N LYS A 94 -10.20 18.03 2.77
CA LYS A 94 -10.31 18.47 1.38
C LYS A 94 -11.36 17.69 0.57
N MET A 95 -11.82 16.55 1.06
CA MET A 95 -12.88 15.77 0.42
C MET A 95 -14.28 16.36 0.65
N GLY A 96 -14.46 17.21 1.65
CA GLY A 96 -15.77 17.77 1.99
C GLY A 96 -16.74 16.69 2.47
N VAL A 97 -17.95 16.64 1.92
CA VAL A 97 -18.99 15.67 2.35
C VAL A 97 -18.61 14.20 2.10
N ASP A 98 -17.77 13.94 1.11
CA ASP A 98 -17.33 12.58 0.78
C ASP A 98 -16.46 11.95 1.87
N GLN A 99 -15.87 12.76 2.75
CA GLN A 99 -15.08 12.28 3.89
C GLN A 99 -15.87 11.31 4.80
N ASN A 100 -17.21 11.46 4.86
CA ASN A 100 -18.04 10.62 5.71
C ASN A 100 -18.17 9.17 5.22
N ARG A 101 -17.71 8.90 4.00
CA ARG A 101 -17.65 7.55 3.41
C ARG A 101 -16.37 6.80 3.82
N ILE A 102 -15.39 7.49 4.40
CA ILE A 102 -14.09 6.93 4.78
C ILE A 102 -13.92 7.01 6.29
N VAL A 103 -13.50 5.91 6.90
CA VAL A 103 -13.06 5.86 8.30
C VAL A 103 -11.53 5.83 8.30
N PRO A 104 -10.85 6.84 8.85
CA PRO A 104 -9.41 6.76 9.09
C PRO A 104 -9.14 5.86 10.31
N VAL A 105 -8.34 4.82 10.08
CA VAL A 105 -8.02 3.80 11.10
C VAL A 105 -6.52 3.79 11.35
N PHE A 106 -6.13 3.95 12.59
CA PHE A 106 -4.76 3.79 13.06
C PHE A 106 -4.65 2.50 13.85
N ILE A 107 -3.82 1.56 13.40
CA ILE A 107 -3.55 0.29 14.11
C ILE A 107 -2.14 0.37 14.68
N THR A 108 -2.03 0.24 16.01
CA THR A 108 -0.69 0.24 16.61
C THR A 108 0.10 -1.02 16.26
N ILE A 109 1.40 -0.84 16.07
CA ILE A 109 2.39 -1.92 15.98
C ILE A 109 3.16 -2.10 17.31
N ASP A 110 2.83 -1.31 18.33
CA ASP A 110 3.49 -1.33 19.63
C ASP A 110 2.48 -1.39 20.79
N PRO A 111 1.76 -2.50 20.91
CA PRO A 111 0.69 -2.63 21.90
C PRO A 111 1.19 -2.59 23.34
N GLU A 112 2.50 -2.76 23.57
CA GLU A 112 3.08 -2.68 24.92
C GLU A 112 3.08 -1.24 25.48
N ARG A 113 3.26 -0.23 24.60
CA ARG A 113 3.22 1.18 24.98
C ARG A 113 1.89 1.86 24.62
N ASP A 114 1.23 1.40 23.58
CA ASP A 114 0.04 2.04 23.01
C ASP A 114 -1.25 1.43 23.58
N SER A 115 -1.54 1.73 24.85
CA SER A 115 -2.84 1.38 25.44
C SER A 115 -3.99 2.18 24.80
N PRO A 116 -5.26 1.77 24.98
CA PRO A 116 -6.42 2.56 24.51
C PRO A 116 -6.37 4.02 24.92
N ALA A 117 -6.03 4.31 26.19
CA ALA A 117 -5.95 5.67 26.70
C ALA A 117 -4.82 6.50 26.04
N VAL A 118 -3.68 5.88 25.72
CA VAL A 118 -2.57 6.50 25.01
C VAL A 118 -2.99 6.82 23.58
N LEU A 119 -3.60 5.87 22.87
CA LEU A 119 -4.14 6.08 21.52
C LEU A 119 -5.17 7.22 21.49
N LYS A 120 -6.09 7.25 22.44
CA LYS A 120 -7.11 8.30 22.54
C LYS A 120 -6.48 9.69 22.64
N LYS A 121 -5.50 9.83 23.52
CA LYS A 121 -4.78 11.11 23.70
C LYS A 121 -4.01 11.50 22.45
N TYR A 122 -3.33 10.55 21.82
CA TYR A 122 -2.50 10.78 20.63
C TYR A 122 -3.35 11.19 19.44
N LEU A 123 -4.42 10.45 19.15
CA LEU A 123 -5.27 10.69 17.99
C LEU A 123 -6.14 11.94 18.10
N ALA A 124 -6.37 12.45 19.31
CA ALA A 124 -7.11 13.69 19.50
C ALA A 124 -6.49 14.89 18.74
N ALA A 125 -5.17 14.87 18.49
CA ALA A 125 -4.47 15.91 17.72
C ALA A 125 -4.84 15.92 16.23
N PHE A 126 -5.36 14.81 15.68
CA PHE A 126 -5.67 14.64 14.25
C PHE A 126 -7.18 14.71 13.95
N GLY A 127 -7.99 14.88 14.99
CA GLY A 127 -9.44 15.04 14.87
C GLY A 127 -10.25 13.83 15.35
N PRO A 128 -11.55 14.04 15.59
CA PRO A 128 -12.41 13.05 16.26
C PRO A 128 -12.81 11.84 15.38
N ARG A 129 -12.47 11.87 14.10
CA ARG A 129 -12.85 10.83 13.13
C ARG A 129 -11.96 9.59 13.20
N PHE A 130 -10.76 9.73 13.74
CA PHE A 130 -9.80 8.64 13.79
C PHE A 130 -10.26 7.53 14.75
N VAL A 131 -10.17 6.32 14.27
CA VAL A 131 -10.33 5.11 15.09
C VAL A 131 -8.95 4.52 15.33
N GLY A 132 -8.51 4.51 16.59
CA GLY A 132 -7.26 3.90 17.01
C GLY A 132 -7.51 2.49 17.51
N LEU A 133 -6.75 1.54 17.05
CA LEU A 133 -6.90 0.13 17.42
C LEU A 133 -5.62 -0.40 18.06
N THR A 134 -5.78 -1.11 19.15
CA THR A 134 -4.73 -1.85 19.87
C THR A 134 -5.26 -3.24 20.27
N GLY A 135 -4.41 -4.06 20.87
CA GLY A 135 -4.79 -5.40 21.31
C GLY A 135 -3.65 -6.13 22.00
N ALA A 136 -3.84 -7.41 22.29
CA ALA A 136 -2.74 -8.25 22.74
C ALA A 136 -1.65 -8.33 21.65
N PRO A 137 -0.35 -8.51 22.00
CA PRO A 137 0.73 -8.62 21.03
C PRO A 137 0.47 -9.65 19.91
N GLN A 138 -0.16 -10.78 20.25
CA GLN A 138 -0.51 -11.83 19.29
C GLN A 138 -1.58 -11.38 18.28
N GLN A 139 -2.55 -10.56 18.72
CA GLN A 139 -3.59 -10.01 17.84
C GLN A 139 -2.98 -8.99 16.88
N ILE A 140 -2.06 -8.14 17.36
CA ILE A 140 -1.35 -7.18 16.53
C ILE A 140 -0.47 -7.91 15.51
N ALA A 141 0.32 -8.90 15.93
CA ALA A 141 1.14 -9.70 15.01
C ALA A 141 0.30 -10.42 13.92
N GLN A 142 -0.92 -10.84 14.26
CA GLN A 142 -1.84 -11.43 13.28
C GLN A 142 -2.28 -10.39 12.25
N VAL A 143 -2.74 -9.21 12.67
CA VAL A 143 -3.20 -8.18 11.73
C VAL A 143 -2.06 -7.61 10.89
N GLU A 144 -0.86 -7.48 11.43
CA GLU A 144 0.35 -7.13 10.67
C GLU A 144 0.58 -8.14 9.55
N LYS A 145 0.47 -9.43 9.84
CA LYS A 145 0.60 -10.50 8.83
C LYS A 145 -0.49 -10.42 7.76
N GLU A 146 -1.75 -10.18 8.15
CA GLU A 146 -2.88 -10.05 7.20
C GLU A 146 -2.68 -8.85 6.26
N PHE A 147 -2.15 -7.73 6.76
CA PHE A 147 -1.86 -6.54 5.96
C PHE A 147 -0.45 -6.54 5.36
N ARG A 148 0.35 -7.58 5.60
CA ARG A 148 1.75 -7.69 5.15
C ARG A 148 2.64 -6.54 5.62
N VAL A 149 2.37 -6.05 6.81
CA VAL A 149 3.14 -4.99 7.47
C VAL A 149 4.40 -5.61 8.06
N TYR A 150 5.54 -5.01 7.78
CA TYR A 150 6.77 -5.27 8.50
C TYR A 150 6.81 -4.37 9.73
N ALA A 151 7.09 -4.94 10.90
CA ALA A 151 7.33 -4.22 12.13
C ALA A 151 8.41 -4.94 12.97
N LYS A 152 9.39 -4.17 13.48
CA LYS A 152 10.48 -4.72 14.29
C LYS A 152 10.97 -3.70 15.30
N LYS A 153 11.15 -4.13 16.56
CA LYS A 153 11.77 -3.33 17.61
C LYS A 153 13.25 -3.10 17.30
N GLN A 154 13.67 -1.84 17.42
CA GLN A 154 15.05 -1.42 17.27
C GLN A 154 15.53 -0.83 18.60
N PRO A 155 16.53 -1.43 19.26
CA PRO A 155 17.08 -0.90 20.51
C PRO A 155 17.63 0.53 20.32
N MET A 156 17.37 1.38 21.28
CA MET A 156 17.90 2.75 21.35
C MET A 156 18.71 2.93 22.63
N ALA A 157 19.52 3.99 22.67
CA ALA A 157 20.26 4.34 23.86
C ALA A 157 19.35 4.55 25.09
N GLY A 158 19.84 4.21 26.27
CA GLY A 158 19.08 4.39 27.53
C GLY A 158 18.03 3.31 27.81
N GLY A 159 18.09 2.16 27.13
CA GLY A 159 17.17 1.04 27.36
C GLY A 159 15.79 1.23 26.73
N ASN A 160 15.61 2.26 25.91
CA ASN A 160 14.41 2.49 25.13
C ASN A 160 14.46 1.76 23.76
N TYR A 161 13.38 1.80 22.98
CA TYR A 161 13.37 1.26 21.61
C TYR A 161 12.50 2.10 20.68
N GLY A 162 12.85 2.11 19.41
CA GLY A 162 12.01 2.52 18.29
C GLY A 162 11.37 1.31 17.61
N MET A 163 10.50 1.58 16.65
CA MET A 163 9.95 0.56 15.76
C MET A 163 10.34 0.91 14.33
N ASP A 164 10.93 -0.07 13.66
CA ASP A 164 11.15 -0.02 12.21
C ASP A 164 9.96 -0.69 11.54
N HIS A 165 9.27 0.00 10.63
CA HIS A 165 8.03 -0.51 10.05
C HIS A 165 7.74 0.02 8.65
N SER A 166 6.83 -0.67 7.95
CA SER A 166 6.29 -0.21 6.67
C SER A 166 5.40 1.01 6.87
N SER A 167 5.72 2.13 6.18
CA SER A 167 4.97 3.40 6.27
C SER A 167 3.98 3.53 5.11
N VAL A 168 3.03 2.60 5.02
CA VAL A 168 2.05 2.52 3.93
C VAL A 168 0.65 2.74 4.48
N MET A 169 -0.15 3.56 3.79
CA MET A 169 -1.59 3.69 4.02
C MET A 169 -2.34 2.76 3.07
N TYR A 170 -3.32 2.01 3.58
CA TYR A 170 -4.14 1.08 2.82
C TYR A 170 -5.56 1.62 2.69
N LEU A 171 -6.07 1.75 1.46
CA LEU A 171 -7.48 2.00 1.23
C LEU A 171 -8.20 0.66 1.09
N MET A 172 -9.04 0.35 2.08
CA MET A 172 -9.90 -0.83 2.07
C MET A 172 -11.30 -0.43 1.62
N GLY A 173 -11.91 -1.24 0.79
CA GLY A 173 -13.29 -1.05 0.31
C GLY A 173 -14.34 -1.42 1.34
N PRO A 174 -15.62 -1.13 1.03
CA PRO A 174 -16.76 -1.49 1.90
C PRO A 174 -16.94 -2.99 2.14
N ASP A 175 -16.34 -3.81 1.30
CA ASP A 175 -16.32 -5.27 1.40
C ASP A 175 -15.06 -5.80 2.13
N GLY A 176 -14.25 -4.90 2.68
CA GLY A 176 -12.99 -5.22 3.38
C GLY A 176 -11.84 -5.63 2.47
N LYS A 177 -11.96 -5.49 1.14
CA LYS A 177 -10.87 -5.79 0.21
C LYS A 177 -10.01 -4.57 -0.07
N LEU A 178 -8.74 -4.80 -0.41
CA LEU A 178 -7.82 -3.74 -0.80
C LEU A 178 -8.27 -3.09 -2.12
N VAL A 179 -8.41 -1.76 -2.08
CA VAL A 179 -8.69 -0.89 -3.24
C VAL A 179 -7.41 -0.22 -3.75
N GLY A 180 -6.49 0.10 -2.85
CA GLY A 180 -5.23 0.73 -3.18
C GLY A 180 -4.37 0.98 -1.95
N PHE A 181 -3.16 1.45 -2.19
CA PHE A 181 -2.23 1.85 -1.13
C PHE A 181 -1.50 3.12 -1.53
N TYR A 182 -1.00 3.85 -0.54
CA TYR A 182 -0.28 5.10 -0.71
C TYR A 182 0.95 5.09 0.17
N ASP A 183 2.03 5.65 -0.32
CA ASP A 183 3.25 5.87 0.46
C ASP A 183 3.16 7.15 1.30
N GLU A 184 4.10 7.33 2.21
CA GLU A 184 4.17 8.47 3.12
C GLU A 184 4.50 9.81 2.44
N ALA A 185 5.04 9.78 1.21
CA ALA A 185 5.42 10.96 0.46
C ALA A 185 4.24 11.66 -0.24
N ILE A 186 3.07 10.99 -0.30
CA ILE A 186 1.89 11.55 -0.96
C ILE A 186 1.43 12.85 -0.27
N GLN A 187 1.09 13.84 -1.10
CA GLN A 187 0.58 15.11 -0.58
C GLN A 187 -0.92 15.02 -0.31
N PRO A 188 -1.46 15.80 0.66
CA PRO A 188 -2.89 15.77 1.01
C PRO A 188 -3.82 16.02 -0.17
N GLU A 189 -3.43 16.89 -1.11
CA GLU A 189 -4.19 17.23 -2.31
C GLU A 189 -4.34 16.03 -3.24
N ASP A 190 -3.23 15.34 -3.48
CA ASP A 190 -3.18 14.18 -4.38
C ASP A 190 -3.91 12.98 -3.76
N LEU A 191 -3.73 12.75 -2.47
CA LEU A 191 -4.46 11.74 -1.72
C LEU A 191 -5.97 12.00 -1.80
N ALA A 192 -6.43 13.22 -1.50
CA ALA A 192 -7.85 13.59 -1.57
C ALA A 192 -8.44 13.41 -2.97
N LYS A 193 -7.68 13.80 -4.00
CA LYS A 193 -8.08 13.67 -5.41
C LYS A 193 -8.23 12.20 -5.81
N ASP A 194 -7.30 11.34 -5.40
CA ASP A 194 -7.35 9.92 -5.75
C ASP A 194 -8.43 9.18 -4.96
N LEU A 195 -8.58 9.48 -3.67
CA LEU A 195 -9.67 8.94 -2.85
C LEU A 195 -11.05 9.25 -3.48
N LYS A 196 -11.31 10.50 -3.90
CA LYS A 196 -12.57 10.89 -4.55
C LYS A 196 -12.88 10.13 -5.83
N LYS A 197 -11.87 9.63 -6.53
CA LYS A 197 -12.06 8.82 -7.75
C LYS A 197 -12.39 7.36 -7.46
N LYS A 198 -11.99 6.86 -6.27
CA LYS A 198 -12.09 5.45 -5.90
C LYS A 198 -13.29 5.11 -5.03
N ILE A 199 -13.94 6.12 -4.43
CA ILE A 199 -15.08 5.93 -3.52
C ILE A 199 -16.42 6.27 -4.15
#